data_938d748a729e930cda0e8bf873502090
#
_entry.id   938d748a729e930cda0e8bf873502090
#
_cell.length_a   1.000
_cell.length_b   1.000
_cell.length_c   1.000
_cell.angle_alpha   90.00
_cell.angle_beta   90.00
_cell.angle_gamma   90.00
#
_symmetry.space_group_name_H-M   'P 1'
#
loop_
_entity.id
_entity.type
_entity.pdbx_description
1 polymer ?
#
loop_
_entity_poly.entity_id
_entity_poly.type
_entity_poly.pdbx_seq_one_letter_code
_entity_poly.pdbx_strand_id
1 'polypeptide(L)'
;MNRYSFLRLSLQALLLIAASLMAGCSSSSHRDTAHYDLVFQAHPQINDGAPLKVRVMLLKSDADFMSADFYSLQNSATTLLGSNLINNEQFFLMPGQLNKVLRGQSTSEARYIGILAEYQSLDGKKWRISLPLPVSRERHFYNFWQGSPDELKADIIADISGLRPVTE
;
A
#
# COMPACT_ATOMS: atom_id res chain seq x y z
N MET A 1 44.20 32.95 42.40
CA MET A 1 43.14 32.25 41.64
C MET A 1 43.61 32.18 40.19
N ASN A 2 43.89 30.93 39.70
CA ASN A 2 44.65 30.73 38.46
C ASN A 2 43.75 30.95 37.23
N ARG A 3 44.06 31.95 36.38
CA ARG A 3 43.39 32.25 35.09
C ARG A 3 43.33 31.00 34.20
N TYR A 4 44.23 30.06 34.32
CA TYR A 4 44.26 28.79 33.58
C TYR A 4 43.18 27.79 34.02
N SER A 5 42.72 27.82 35.28
CA SER A 5 41.63 26.95 35.75
C SER A 5 40.28 27.38 35.17
N PHE A 6 40.04 28.69 35.08
CA PHE A 6 38.81 29.21 34.44
C PHE A 6 38.76 28.92 32.95
N LEU A 7 39.92 29.02 32.26
CA LEU A 7 39.96 28.70 30.81
C LEU A 7 39.71 27.18 30.55
N ARG A 8 40.19 26.32 31.41
CA ARG A 8 39.94 24.86 31.30
C ARG A 8 38.50 24.52 31.62
N LEU A 9 37.85 25.14 32.58
CA LEU A 9 36.45 24.92 32.91
C LEU A 9 35.54 25.40 31.81
N SER A 10 35.80 26.58 31.20
CA SER A 10 35.02 27.13 30.09
C SER A 10 35.15 26.27 28.82
N LEU A 11 36.34 25.71 28.55
CA LEU A 11 36.57 24.84 27.41
C LEU A 11 35.86 23.49 27.57
N GLN A 12 35.84 22.94 28.81
CA GLN A 12 35.09 21.70 29.09
C GLN A 12 33.59 21.90 29.03
N ALA A 13 33.07 23.02 29.50
CA ALA A 13 31.64 23.37 29.36
C ALA A 13 31.22 23.52 27.90
N LEU A 14 32.07 24.17 27.08
CA LEU A 14 31.79 24.31 25.63
C LEU A 14 31.80 22.97 24.89
N LEU A 15 32.69 22.05 25.26
CA LEU A 15 32.78 20.70 24.69
C LEU A 15 31.57 19.85 25.05
N LEU A 16 31.05 19.98 26.29
CA LEU A 16 29.83 19.28 26.71
C LEU A 16 28.57 19.82 26.01
N ILE A 17 28.49 21.11 25.78
CA ILE A 17 27.38 21.74 25.01
C ILE A 17 27.44 21.30 23.55
N ALA A 18 28.61 21.23 22.93
CA ALA A 18 28.78 20.76 21.55
C ALA A 18 28.42 19.27 21.41
N ALA A 19 28.74 18.43 22.40
CA ALA A 19 28.39 17.01 22.40
C ALA A 19 26.88 16.77 22.56
N SER A 20 26.16 17.61 23.30
CA SER A 20 24.71 17.50 23.47
C SER A 20 23.92 17.90 22.23
N LEU A 21 24.48 18.72 21.32
CA LEU A 21 23.85 19.10 20.06
C LEU A 21 23.91 18.00 18.99
N MET A 22 24.80 17.03 19.12
CA MET A 22 24.91 15.88 18.18
C MET A 22 23.95 14.73 18.50
N ALA A 23 23.31 14.72 19.66
CA ALA A 23 22.39 13.63 20.07
C ALA A 23 20.95 13.80 19.55
N GLY A 24 20.66 14.81 18.76
CA GLY A 24 19.29 15.28 18.45
C GLY A 24 18.70 14.93 17.11
N CYS A 25 19.22 14.00 16.31
CA CYS A 25 18.59 13.64 15.03
C CYS A 25 18.65 12.14 14.71
N SER A 26 18.00 11.35 15.53
CA SER A 26 17.72 9.95 15.21
C SER A 26 16.24 9.66 15.51
N SER A 27 15.34 10.46 14.96
CA SER A 27 13.96 10.01 14.82
C SER A 27 13.90 9.10 13.58
N SER A 28 14.22 7.82 13.77
CA SER A 28 13.76 6.80 12.84
C SER A 28 12.23 6.82 12.90
N SER A 29 11.59 7.50 11.96
CA SER A 29 10.17 7.32 11.71
C SER A 29 10.00 5.85 11.32
N HIS A 30 9.65 5.02 12.28
CA HIS A 30 9.17 3.68 12.04
C HIS A 30 7.85 3.88 11.27
N ARG A 31 7.94 3.91 9.96
CA ARG A 31 6.75 3.88 9.11
C ARG A 31 6.26 2.46 9.16
N ASP A 32 5.24 2.25 9.98
CA ASP A 32 4.62 0.96 10.13
C ASP A 32 4.09 0.52 8.76
N THR A 33 4.30 -0.74 8.43
CA THR A 33 3.78 -1.37 7.22
C THR A 33 2.32 -1.75 7.48
N ALA A 34 1.43 -1.44 6.54
CA ALA A 34 0.03 -1.85 6.64
C ALA A 34 -0.14 -3.32 6.25
N HIS A 35 -1.03 -4.01 6.92
CA HIS A 35 -1.49 -5.34 6.51
C HIS A 35 -2.69 -5.22 5.58
N TYR A 36 -2.88 -6.18 4.69
CA TYR A 36 -4.08 -6.26 3.87
C TYR A 36 -4.62 -7.69 3.81
N ASP A 37 -5.94 -7.79 3.86
CA ASP A 37 -6.71 -9.02 3.69
C ASP A 37 -7.80 -8.74 2.64
N LEU A 38 -7.56 -9.26 1.44
CA LEU A 38 -8.44 -9.09 0.29
C LEU A 38 -9.13 -10.41 -0.02
N VAL A 39 -10.45 -10.40 -0.04
CA VAL A 39 -11.27 -11.58 -0.40
C VAL A 39 -11.90 -11.33 -1.75
N PHE A 40 -11.60 -12.18 -2.72
CA PHE A 40 -12.15 -12.09 -4.07
C PHE A 40 -13.26 -13.13 -4.27
N GLN A 41 -14.36 -12.67 -4.86
CA GLN A 41 -15.51 -13.49 -5.24
C GLN A 41 -15.78 -13.30 -6.73
N ALA A 42 -16.03 -14.38 -7.44
CA ALA A 42 -16.29 -14.38 -8.88
C ALA A 42 -17.72 -14.82 -9.16
N HIS A 43 -18.43 -14.04 -9.97
CA HIS A 43 -19.74 -14.45 -10.50
C HIS A 43 -19.59 -15.70 -11.38
N PRO A 44 -20.57 -16.65 -11.39
CA PRO A 44 -20.48 -17.86 -12.22
C PRO A 44 -20.34 -17.60 -13.72
N GLN A 45 -20.82 -16.47 -14.22
CA GLN A 45 -20.72 -16.05 -15.62
C GLN A 45 -19.63 -15.00 -15.84
N ILE A 46 -18.69 -14.87 -14.91
CA ILE A 46 -17.55 -13.95 -15.07
C ILE A 46 -16.78 -14.29 -16.34
N ASN A 47 -16.34 -13.27 -17.06
CA ASN A 47 -15.47 -13.41 -18.23
C ASN A 47 -15.99 -14.43 -19.25
N ASP A 48 -17.31 -14.45 -19.48
CA ASP A 48 -18.01 -15.40 -20.37
C ASP A 48 -17.77 -16.88 -20.03
N GLY A 49 -17.62 -17.18 -18.73
CA GLY A 49 -17.37 -18.52 -18.22
C GLY A 49 -15.90 -18.97 -18.28
N ALA A 50 -15.00 -18.10 -18.70
CA ALA A 50 -13.56 -18.37 -18.67
C ALA A 50 -12.91 -17.85 -17.38
N PRO A 51 -11.76 -18.42 -16.96
CA PRO A 51 -10.99 -17.89 -15.86
C PRO A 51 -10.60 -16.42 -16.08
N LEU A 52 -10.78 -15.59 -15.06
CA LEU A 52 -10.41 -14.19 -15.08
C LEU A 52 -9.04 -13.99 -14.46
N LYS A 53 -8.09 -13.48 -15.21
CA LYS A 53 -6.78 -13.08 -14.66
C LYS A 53 -6.91 -11.79 -13.90
N VAL A 54 -6.46 -11.79 -12.65
CA VAL A 54 -6.43 -10.62 -11.76
C VAL A 54 -5.00 -10.35 -11.35
N ARG A 55 -4.63 -9.07 -11.39
CA ARG A 55 -3.37 -8.58 -10.84
C ARG A 55 -3.63 -7.65 -9.67
N VAL A 56 -2.84 -7.80 -8.63
CA VAL A 56 -2.85 -6.95 -7.43
C VAL A 56 -1.50 -6.30 -7.32
N MET A 57 -1.48 -4.98 -7.35
CA MET A 57 -0.28 -4.15 -7.42
C MET A 57 -0.17 -3.27 -6.18
N LEU A 58 0.98 -3.30 -5.49
CA LEU A 58 1.30 -2.32 -4.46
C LEU A 58 1.90 -1.09 -5.12
N LEU A 59 1.32 0.08 -4.85
CA LEU A 59 1.65 1.33 -5.53
C LEU A 59 2.02 2.42 -4.51
N LYS A 60 3.02 3.25 -4.86
CA LYS A 60 3.32 4.50 -4.13
C LYS A 60 2.30 5.58 -4.45
N SER A 61 1.83 5.62 -5.69
CA SER A 61 0.78 6.50 -6.21
C SER A 61 -0.07 5.71 -7.20
N ASP A 62 -1.37 5.94 -7.19
CA ASP A 62 -2.29 5.31 -8.12
C ASP A 62 -2.60 6.17 -9.35
N ALA A 63 -2.02 7.37 -9.45
CA ALA A 63 -2.32 8.32 -10.52
C ALA A 63 -2.06 7.73 -11.93
N ASP A 64 -0.86 7.18 -12.16
CA ASP A 64 -0.52 6.57 -13.44
C ASP A 64 -1.34 5.31 -13.70
N PHE A 65 -1.58 4.48 -12.67
CA PHE A 65 -2.43 3.30 -12.75
C PHE A 65 -3.86 3.65 -13.13
N MET A 66 -4.43 4.71 -12.55
CA MET A 66 -5.81 5.14 -12.81
C MET A 66 -5.99 5.93 -14.10
N SER A 67 -4.94 6.51 -14.66
CA SER A 67 -4.99 7.26 -15.93
C SER A 67 -4.63 6.43 -17.17
N ALA A 68 -3.86 5.35 -17.00
CA ALA A 68 -3.40 4.53 -18.10
C ALA A 68 -4.55 3.77 -18.81
N ASP A 69 -4.35 3.44 -20.07
CA ASP A 69 -5.24 2.54 -20.80
C ASP A 69 -5.01 1.06 -20.39
N PHE A 70 -6.00 0.23 -20.69
CA PHE A 70 -5.99 -1.18 -20.33
C PHE A 70 -4.81 -1.95 -20.93
N TYR A 71 -4.55 -1.77 -22.22
CA TYR A 71 -3.53 -2.55 -22.92
C TYR A 71 -2.11 -2.18 -22.47
N SER A 72 -1.89 -0.92 -22.13
CA SER A 72 -0.63 -0.47 -21.57
C SER A 72 -0.38 -1.09 -20.19
N LEU A 73 -1.39 -1.15 -19.33
CA LEU A 73 -1.28 -1.84 -18.04
C LEU A 73 -1.14 -3.35 -18.20
N GLN A 74 -1.89 -3.96 -19.14
CA GLN A 74 -1.81 -5.40 -19.38
C GLN A 74 -0.42 -5.84 -19.85
N ASN A 75 0.17 -5.11 -20.79
CA ASN A 75 1.39 -5.56 -21.47
C ASN A 75 2.68 -4.93 -20.90
N SER A 76 2.59 -3.75 -20.31
CA SER A 76 3.77 -2.94 -19.97
C SER A 76 3.68 -2.26 -18.59
N ALA A 77 2.91 -2.83 -17.64
CA ALA A 77 2.69 -2.22 -16.33
C ALA A 77 3.99 -1.81 -15.63
N THR A 78 5.00 -2.67 -15.66
CA THR A 78 6.30 -2.39 -14.99
C THR A 78 6.99 -1.16 -15.59
N THR A 79 7.00 -1.04 -16.91
CA THR A 79 7.61 0.11 -17.58
C THR A 79 6.80 1.38 -17.37
N LEU A 80 5.47 1.27 -17.47
CA LEU A 80 4.55 2.39 -17.36
C LEU A 80 4.52 2.97 -15.94
N LEU A 81 4.41 2.10 -14.94
CA LEU A 81 4.31 2.52 -13.54
C LEU A 81 5.70 2.80 -12.92
N GLY A 82 6.76 2.24 -13.50
CA GLY A 82 8.14 2.51 -13.10
C GLY A 82 8.36 2.36 -11.59
N SER A 83 8.91 3.39 -10.96
CA SER A 83 9.20 3.41 -9.52
C SER A 83 7.94 3.51 -8.62
N ASN A 84 6.76 3.78 -9.20
CA ASN A 84 5.48 3.74 -8.47
C ASN A 84 5.01 2.32 -8.20
N LEU A 85 5.44 1.34 -8.99
CA LEU A 85 5.13 -0.08 -8.79
C LEU A 85 6.11 -0.70 -7.78
N ILE A 86 5.61 -1.12 -6.63
CA ILE A 86 6.41 -1.76 -5.58
C ILE A 86 6.36 -3.28 -5.73
N ASN A 87 5.17 -3.83 -5.94
CA ASN A 87 4.95 -5.26 -6.10
C ASN A 87 3.80 -5.50 -7.08
N ASN A 88 3.84 -6.65 -7.75
CA ASN A 88 2.82 -7.09 -8.69
C ASN A 88 2.60 -8.59 -8.51
N GLU A 89 1.44 -8.97 -7.99
CA GLU A 89 1.00 -10.35 -7.81
C GLU A 89 -0.16 -10.66 -8.76
N GLN A 90 -0.21 -11.86 -9.30
CA GLN A 90 -1.26 -12.25 -10.22
C GLN A 90 -1.79 -13.66 -9.93
N PHE A 91 -3.08 -13.84 -10.18
CA PHE A 91 -3.77 -15.12 -10.04
C PHE A 91 -4.97 -15.19 -10.98
N PHE A 92 -5.58 -16.38 -11.09
CA PHE A 92 -6.82 -16.58 -11.82
C PHE A 92 -7.98 -16.78 -10.85
N LEU A 93 -9.10 -16.09 -11.11
CA LEU A 93 -10.39 -16.35 -10.50
C LEU A 93 -11.18 -17.29 -11.41
N MET A 94 -11.60 -18.40 -10.84
CA MET A 94 -12.46 -19.34 -11.55
C MET A 94 -13.92 -18.87 -11.50
N PRO A 95 -14.73 -19.10 -12.55
CA PRO A 95 -16.16 -18.82 -12.52
C PRO A 95 -16.83 -19.44 -11.30
N GLY A 96 -17.59 -18.64 -10.54
CA GLY A 96 -18.27 -19.09 -9.31
C GLY A 96 -17.38 -19.28 -8.09
N GLN A 97 -16.11 -18.93 -8.14
CA GLN A 97 -15.21 -18.99 -6.98
C GLN A 97 -15.62 -17.96 -5.92
N LEU A 98 -15.91 -18.42 -4.70
CA LEU A 98 -16.45 -17.56 -3.64
C LEU A 98 -15.39 -16.97 -2.72
N ASN A 99 -14.25 -17.65 -2.54
CA ASN A 99 -13.28 -17.26 -1.50
C ASN A 99 -11.84 -17.42 -2.00
N LYS A 100 -11.37 -16.49 -2.82
CA LYS A 100 -9.94 -16.35 -3.10
C LYS A 100 -9.38 -15.29 -2.18
N VAL A 101 -8.62 -15.70 -1.19
CA VAL A 101 -8.02 -14.80 -0.20
C VAL A 101 -6.59 -14.46 -0.59
N LEU A 102 -6.27 -13.17 -0.56
CA LEU A 102 -4.94 -12.63 -0.71
C LEU A 102 -4.58 -11.81 0.53
N ARG A 103 -3.62 -12.29 1.30
CA ARG A 103 -3.11 -11.61 2.49
C ARG A 103 -1.66 -11.24 2.29
N GLY A 104 -1.32 -10.06 2.80
CA GLY A 104 0.05 -9.61 2.73
C GLY A 104 0.34 -8.43 3.64
N GLN A 105 1.58 -8.00 3.55
CA GLN A 105 2.07 -6.83 4.24
C GLN A 105 2.62 -5.86 3.20
N SER A 106 2.22 -4.60 3.30
CA SER A 106 2.73 -3.55 2.44
C SER A 106 4.12 -3.11 2.89
N THR A 107 4.81 -2.38 2.04
CA THR A 107 6.02 -1.65 2.44
C THR A 107 5.65 -0.28 3.00
N SER A 108 6.57 0.35 3.70
CA SER A 108 6.40 1.71 4.22
C SER A 108 6.18 2.77 3.13
N GLU A 109 6.48 2.47 1.88
CA GLU A 109 6.30 3.35 0.73
C GLU A 109 4.96 3.17 0.03
N ALA A 110 4.31 2.00 0.19
CA ALA A 110 3.03 1.71 -0.43
C ALA A 110 1.92 2.59 0.16
N ARG A 111 1.07 3.12 -0.71
CA ARG A 111 -0.08 3.95 -0.36
C ARG A 111 -1.39 3.43 -0.92
N TYR A 112 -1.32 2.63 -1.97
CA TYR A 112 -2.48 2.12 -2.68
C TYR A 112 -2.30 0.65 -3.07
N ILE A 113 -3.41 -0.05 -3.19
CA ILE A 113 -3.51 -1.34 -3.85
C ILE A 113 -4.29 -1.14 -5.13
N GLY A 114 -3.64 -1.26 -6.28
CA GLY A 114 -4.28 -1.30 -7.59
C GLY A 114 -4.71 -2.73 -7.92
N ILE A 115 -5.94 -2.92 -8.34
CA ILE A 115 -6.46 -4.21 -8.79
C ILE A 115 -6.89 -4.08 -10.25
N LEU A 116 -6.30 -4.91 -11.11
CA LEU A 116 -6.56 -5.00 -12.54
C LEU A 116 -7.15 -6.36 -12.86
N ALA A 117 -8.31 -6.38 -13.51
CA ALA A 117 -8.95 -7.59 -14.02
C ALA A 117 -8.89 -7.63 -15.56
N GLU A 118 -8.29 -8.67 -16.10
CA GLU A 118 -8.08 -8.82 -17.54
C GLU A 118 -9.26 -9.55 -18.18
N TYR A 119 -10.39 -8.83 -18.33
CA TYR A 119 -11.58 -9.33 -19.01
C TYR A 119 -11.32 -9.50 -20.51
N GLN A 120 -11.90 -10.52 -21.14
CA GLN A 120 -11.84 -10.74 -22.58
C GLN A 120 -12.55 -9.62 -23.36
N SER A 121 -13.69 -9.14 -22.83
CA SER A 121 -14.41 -7.98 -23.36
C SER A 121 -14.46 -6.90 -22.27
N LEU A 122 -14.08 -5.68 -22.64
CA LEU A 122 -14.03 -4.54 -21.72
C LEU A 122 -15.31 -3.70 -21.74
N ASP A 123 -16.21 -3.93 -22.69
CA ASP A 123 -17.38 -3.09 -23.00
C ASP A 123 -18.16 -2.71 -21.73
N GLY A 124 -18.00 -1.46 -21.30
CA GLY A 124 -18.65 -0.92 -20.11
C GLY A 124 -18.20 -1.54 -18.76
N LYS A 125 -17.24 -2.44 -18.75
CA LYS A 125 -16.79 -3.09 -17.52
C LYS A 125 -15.81 -2.23 -16.74
N LYS A 126 -15.97 -2.22 -15.41
CA LYS A 126 -15.00 -1.63 -14.50
C LYS A 126 -13.84 -2.62 -14.27
N TRP A 127 -12.84 -2.55 -15.10
CA TRP A 127 -11.73 -3.50 -15.15
C TRP A 127 -10.59 -3.18 -14.17
N ARG A 128 -10.62 -2.02 -13.52
CA ARG A 128 -9.64 -1.63 -12.49
C ARG A 128 -10.29 -0.91 -11.31
N ILE A 129 -9.68 -1.04 -10.14
CA ILE A 129 -9.99 -0.30 -8.93
C ILE A 129 -8.70 0.04 -8.19
N SER A 130 -8.71 1.11 -7.41
CA SER A 130 -7.64 1.48 -6.49
C SER A 130 -8.21 1.57 -5.09
N LEU A 131 -7.52 0.97 -4.11
CA LEU A 131 -7.87 0.98 -2.70
C LEU A 131 -6.75 1.68 -1.94
N PRO A 132 -7.04 2.72 -1.14
CA PRO A 132 -6.03 3.35 -0.31
C PRO A 132 -5.63 2.42 0.84
N LEU A 133 -4.34 2.28 1.08
CA LEU A 133 -3.82 1.62 2.27
C LEU A 133 -3.93 2.54 3.48
N PRO A 134 -4.26 2.01 4.67
CA PRO A 134 -4.26 2.81 5.88
C PRO A 134 -2.86 3.37 6.13
N VAL A 135 -2.79 4.66 6.39
CA VAL A 135 -1.55 5.32 6.81
C VAL A 135 -1.52 5.23 8.33
N SER A 136 -0.50 4.61 8.89
CA SER A 136 -0.28 4.62 10.33
C SER A 136 -0.22 6.07 10.81
N ARG A 137 -1.31 6.57 11.34
CA ARG A 137 -1.32 7.83 12.09
C ARG A 137 -0.65 7.55 13.42
N GLU A 138 0.20 8.46 13.87
CA GLU A 138 0.75 8.45 15.20
C GLU A 138 -0.35 8.03 16.20
N ARG A 139 -0.06 6.98 16.98
CA ARG A 139 -0.99 6.42 17.94
C ARG A 139 -1.40 7.51 18.93
N HIS A 140 -2.53 8.14 18.72
CA HIS A 140 -3.20 8.84 19.79
C HIS A 140 -3.71 7.79 20.78
N PHE A 141 -3.30 7.88 22.02
CA PHE A 141 -3.58 6.95 23.14
C PHE A 141 -5.08 6.65 23.38
N TYR A 142 -5.99 7.23 22.63
CA TYR A 142 -7.43 7.13 22.82
C TYR A 142 -8.14 6.03 22.02
N ASN A 143 -7.46 5.37 21.05
CA ASN A 143 -8.10 4.40 20.15
C ASN A 143 -7.79 2.94 20.48
N PHE A 144 -7.61 2.61 21.76
CA PHE A 144 -7.29 1.24 22.20
C PHE A 144 -8.43 0.21 21.99
N TRP A 145 -9.63 0.65 21.60
CA TRP A 145 -10.86 -0.17 21.53
C TRP A 145 -11.40 -0.39 20.12
N GLN A 146 -10.83 0.19 19.08
CA GLN A 146 -11.20 -0.06 17.70
C GLN A 146 -10.09 -0.86 17.01
N GLY A 147 -10.46 -1.95 16.31
CA GLY A 147 -9.57 -2.94 15.69
C GLY A 147 -8.33 -2.37 15.00
N SER A 148 -7.37 -3.20 14.66
CA SER A 148 -6.04 -2.81 14.17
C SER A 148 -6.13 -1.69 13.13
N PRO A 149 -5.68 -0.46 13.44
CA PRO A 149 -5.81 0.68 12.51
C PRO A 149 -4.92 0.54 11.27
N ASP A 150 -4.09 -0.50 11.22
CA ASP A 150 -3.08 -0.71 10.20
C ASP A 150 -3.42 -1.86 9.24
N GLU A 151 -4.68 -2.28 9.19
CA GLU A 151 -5.14 -3.37 8.31
C GLU A 151 -6.23 -2.89 7.33
N LEU A 152 -5.99 -3.14 6.04
CA LEU A 152 -7.01 -2.98 5.00
C LEU A 152 -7.74 -4.31 4.80
N LYS A 153 -9.04 -4.36 5.13
CA LYS A 153 -9.94 -5.46 4.78
C LYS A 153 -10.87 -5.02 3.67
N ALA A 154 -10.93 -5.78 2.60
CA ALA A 154 -11.84 -5.50 1.51
C ALA A 154 -12.30 -6.78 0.82
N ASP A 155 -13.60 -6.84 0.58
CA ASP A 155 -14.21 -7.84 -0.28
C ASP A 155 -14.33 -7.26 -1.68
N ILE A 156 -13.85 -8.01 -2.68
CA ILE A 156 -13.86 -7.60 -4.08
C ILE A 156 -14.71 -8.60 -4.86
N ILE A 157 -15.80 -8.12 -5.42
CA ILE A 157 -16.65 -8.90 -6.30
C ILE A 157 -16.24 -8.61 -7.74
N ALA A 158 -15.91 -9.67 -8.47
CA ALA A 158 -15.72 -9.64 -9.90
C ALA A 158 -16.97 -10.24 -10.57
N ASP A 159 -17.74 -9.42 -11.27
CA ASP A 159 -18.96 -9.81 -11.94
C ASP A 159 -18.95 -9.47 -13.45
N ILE A 160 -20.09 -9.62 -14.10
CA ILE A 160 -20.23 -9.34 -15.53
C ILE A 160 -20.06 -7.86 -15.88
N SER A 161 -20.24 -6.95 -14.93
CA SER A 161 -20.06 -5.50 -15.09
C SER A 161 -18.68 -5.00 -14.66
N GLY A 162 -17.84 -5.89 -14.11
CA GLY A 162 -16.48 -5.57 -13.69
C GLY A 162 -16.22 -5.76 -12.22
N LEU A 163 -15.17 -5.10 -11.74
CA LEU A 163 -14.73 -5.13 -10.34
C LEU A 163 -15.55 -4.18 -9.47
N ARG A 164 -15.97 -4.65 -8.31
CA ARG A 164 -16.68 -3.86 -7.32
C ARG A 164 -16.15 -4.15 -5.91
N PRO A 165 -15.58 -3.16 -5.21
CA PRO A 165 -15.28 -3.34 -3.79
C PRO A 165 -16.58 -3.29 -2.98
N VAL A 166 -16.68 -4.17 -1.99
CA VAL A 166 -17.70 -4.12 -0.94
C VAL A 166 -16.97 -3.68 0.31
N THR A 167 -17.21 -2.44 0.73
CA THR A 167 -16.75 -1.92 2.01
C THR A 167 -17.89 -2.08 3.01
N GLU A 168 -17.62 -2.76 4.13
CA GLU A 168 -18.52 -2.74 5.28
C GLU A 168 -18.57 -1.36 5.93
#